data_c0f8ab533f63ed69dcfd7f932b42a5be
#
_entry.id   c0f8ab533f63ed69dcfd7f932b42a5be
#
_cell.length_a   1.000
_cell.length_b   1.000
_cell.length_c   1.000
_cell.angle_alpha   90.00
_cell.angle_beta   90.00
_cell.angle_gamma   90.00
#
_symmetry.space_group_name_H-M   'P 1'
#
loop_
_entity.id
_entity.type
_entity.pdbx_description
1 polymer ?
#
loop_
_entity_poly.entity_id
_entity_poly.type
_entity_poly.pdbx_seq_one_letter_code
_entity_poly.pdbx_strand_id
1 'polypeptide(L)'
;MEKIVLKAVKRNVTGKQVKALRRAGQLPAVIYGRHVEPISISLEAHTANLVFSKLTSSTLVTIDVEGKQYAALVREKQRNYIKGNLTHVDLLALDLTEKIRTKVQLVFTGVASAVKDFSAVLVHRMSALEVECLPTDLPERISVDISSIKEIGNSVRVHDIPMPGNVTVMED
;
A
#
# COMPACT_ATOMS: atom_id res chain seq x y z
N MET A 1 -3.91 -16.04 -0.05
CA MET A 1 -3.17 -14.85 0.48
C MET A 1 -2.21 -15.32 1.55
N GLU A 2 -0.92 -15.05 1.40
CA GLU A 2 0.05 -15.33 2.47
C GLU A 2 -0.21 -14.39 3.65
N LYS A 3 -0.48 -14.95 4.81
CA LYS A 3 -0.60 -14.16 6.04
C LYS A 3 0.79 -13.73 6.49
N ILE A 4 1.13 -12.49 6.23
CA ILE A 4 2.40 -11.90 6.69
C ILE A 4 2.21 -11.46 8.12
N VAL A 5 2.94 -12.11 9.04
CA VAL A 5 2.90 -11.79 10.47
C VAL A 5 4.20 -11.09 10.86
N LEU A 6 4.10 -9.89 11.41
CA LEU A 6 5.22 -9.11 11.93
C LEU A 6 5.09 -8.97 13.44
N LYS A 7 6.16 -9.30 14.16
CA LYS A 7 6.24 -9.08 15.61
C LYS A 7 6.59 -7.63 15.90
N ALA A 8 5.87 -7.03 16.82
CA ALA A 8 6.06 -5.65 17.25
C ALA A 8 6.08 -5.55 18.78
N VAL A 9 6.81 -4.59 19.26
CA VAL A 9 6.89 -4.26 20.71
C VAL A 9 6.27 -2.88 20.92
N LYS A 10 5.46 -2.75 21.96
CA LYS A 10 4.89 -1.45 22.34
C LYS A 10 6.00 -0.52 22.79
N ARG A 11 5.97 0.74 22.34
CA ARG A 11 6.94 1.76 22.71
C ARG A 11 6.28 2.93 23.43
N ASN A 12 6.97 3.45 24.44
CA ASN A 12 6.60 4.67 25.14
C ASN A 12 7.47 5.87 24.72
N VAL A 13 8.50 5.60 23.91
CA VAL A 13 9.49 6.60 23.49
C VAL A 13 8.92 7.40 22.32
N THR A 14 8.86 8.74 22.47
CA THR A 14 8.34 9.68 21.47
C THR A 14 9.32 10.84 21.21
N GLY A 15 9.03 11.66 20.22
CA GLY A 15 9.81 12.87 19.93
C GLY A 15 11.26 12.59 19.53
N LYS A 16 12.19 13.40 20.04
CA LYS A 16 13.62 13.37 19.65
C LYS A 16 14.32 12.03 19.93
N GLN A 17 13.85 11.29 20.93
CA GLN A 17 14.42 9.98 21.31
C GLN A 17 14.19 8.88 20.27
N VAL A 18 13.22 9.03 19.38
CA VAL A 18 12.94 8.10 18.27
C VAL A 18 14.15 7.97 17.32
N LYS A 19 15.02 8.99 17.26
CA LYS A 19 16.27 8.91 16.49
C LYS A 19 17.24 7.86 17.03
N ALA A 20 17.27 7.65 18.35
CA ALA A 20 18.07 6.60 18.98
C ALA A 20 17.54 5.21 18.64
N LEU A 21 16.22 5.01 18.66
CA LEU A 21 15.57 3.75 18.24
C LEU A 21 15.96 3.35 16.81
N ARG A 22 15.91 4.31 15.87
CA ARG A 22 16.32 4.04 14.48
C ARG A 22 17.80 3.66 14.37
N ARG A 23 18.69 4.25 15.19
CA ARG A 23 20.10 3.87 15.25
C ARG A 23 20.32 2.48 15.84
N ALA A 24 19.44 2.07 16.76
CA ALA A 24 19.43 0.73 17.35
C ALA A 24 18.79 -0.34 16.41
N GLY A 25 18.50 0.00 15.15
CA GLY A 25 17.92 -0.95 14.20
C GLY A 25 16.44 -1.19 14.38
N GLN A 26 15.72 -0.28 15.05
CA GLN A 26 14.27 -0.38 15.23
C GLN A 26 13.54 0.63 14.34
N LEU A 27 12.47 0.16 13.68
CA LEU A 27 11.57 0.98 12.87
C LEU A 27 10.37 1.40 13.74
N PRO A 28 10.18 2.70 13.99
CA PRO A 28 8.99 3.18 14.67
C PRO A 28 7.79 3.08 13.72
N ALA A 29 6.66 2.62 14.27
CA ALA A 29 5.38 2.56 13.58
C ALA A 29 4.25 2.93 14.54
N VAL A 30 3.06 3.19 13.98
CA VAL A 30 1.84 3.46 14.74
C VAL A 30 0.73 2.60 14.16
N ILE A 31 -0.04 1.95 15.03
CA ILE A 31 -1.28 1.27 14.68
C ILE A 31 -2.42 2.15 15.19
N TYR A 32 -3.36 2.50 14.33
CA TYR A 32 -4.57 3.23 14.68
C TYR A 32 -5.75 2.72 13.86
N GLY A 33 -6.94 2.94 14.33
CA GLY A 33 -8.16 2.49 13.66
C GLY A 33 -9.41 3.03 14.34
N ARG A 34 -10.57 2.75 13.75
CA ARG A 34 -11.86 3.26 14.25
C ARG A 34 -12.20 2.75 15.64
N HIS A 35 -11.84 1.48 15.92
CA HIS A 35 -12.13 0.79 17.19
C HIS A 35 -10.87 0.44 17.97
N VAL A 36 -9.72 0.99 17.56
CA VAL A 36 -8.42 0.76 18.21
C VAL A 36 -7.78 2.09 18.55
N GLU A 37 -7.49 2.31 19.82
CA GLU A 37 -6.71 3.48 20.24
C GLU A 37 -5.33 3.46 19.58
N PRO A 38 -4.76 4.63 19.25
CA PRO A 38 -3.45 4.70 18.63
C PRO A 38 -2.37 4.08 19.50
N ILE A 39 -1.77 3.00 19.01
CA ILE A 39 -0.69 2.29 19.71
C ILE A 39 0.63 2.59 19.01
N SER A 40 1.57 3.18 19.73
CA SER A 40 2.92 3.35 19.23
C SER A 40 3.70 2.05 19.40
N ILE A 41 4.28 1.55 18.31
CA ILE A 41 5.02 0.31 18.25
C ILE A 41 6.41 0.51 17.65
N SER A 42 7.30 -0.45 17.87
CA SER A 42 8.57 -0.59 17.17
C SER A 42 8.67 -1.98 16.54
N LEU A 43 9.19 -2.03 15.33
CA LEU A 43 9.45 -3.22 14.56
C LEU A 43 10.95 -3.39 14.36
N GLU A 44 11.43 -4.60 14.12
CA GLU A 44 12.80 -4.80 13.67
C GLU A 44 12.99 -4.21 12.27
N ALA A 45 13.92 -3.25 12.13
CA ALA A 45 14.06 -2.47 10.90
C ALA A 45 14.45 -3.32 9.68
N HIS A 46 15.30 -4.35 9.86
CA HIS A 46 15.73 -5.20 8.76
C HIS A 46 14.57 -6.00 8.17
N THR A 47 13.89 -6.76 9.03
CA THR A 47 12.71 -7.57 8.65
C THR A 47 11.59 -6.70 8.11
N ALA A 48 11.30 -5.58 8.77
CA ALA A 48 10.29 -4.64 8.32
C ALA A 48 10.61 -4.05 6.92
N ASN A 49 11.87 -3.65 6.66
CA ASN A 49 12.27 -3.17 5.34
C ASN A 49 12.07 -4.23 4.24
N LEU A 50 12.46 -5.48 4.49
CA LEU A 50 12.29 -6.57 3.53
C LEU A 50 10.81 -6.83 3.21
N VAL A 51 9.98 -6.86 4.23
CA VAL A 51 8.54 -7.11 4.09
C VAL A 51 7.86 -5.92 3.41
N PHE A 52 7.96 -4.73 3.97
CA PHE A 52 7.26 -3.54 3.45
C PHE A 52 7.77 -3.07 2.09
N SER A 53 8.97 -3.46 1.64
CA SER A 53 9.44 -3.17 0.28
C SER A 53 8.65 -3.93 -0.79
N LYS A 54 8.17 -5.13 -0.46
CA LYS A 54 7.40 -6.00 -1.36
C LYS A 54 5.90 -5.72 -1.32
N LEU A 55 5.42 -5.12 -0.21
CA LEU A 55 4.00 -4.86 0.01
C LEU A 55 3.54 -3.60 -0.70
N THR A 56 2.34 -3.67 -1.25
CA THR A 56 1.59 -2.52 -1.76
C THR A 56 0.76 -1.88 -0.64
N SER A 57 0.17 -0.70 -0.91
CA SER A 57 -0.73 -0.03 0.04
C SER A 57 -2.04 -0.79 0.27
N SER A 58 -2.34 -1.79 -0.56
CA SER A 58 -3.54 -2.63 -0.50
C SER A 58 -3.30 -4.00 0.13
N THR A 59 -2.07 -4.31 0.57
CA THR A 59 -1.78 -5.62 1.16
C THR A 59 -2.08 -5.64 2.65
N LEU A 60 -2.84 -6.65 3.09
CA LEU A 60 -3.17 -6.90 4.50
C LEU A 60 -1.97 -7.51 5.23
N VAL A 61 -1.66 -6.98 6.39
CA VAL A 61 -0.57 -7.44 7.27
C VAL A 61 -1.14 -7.73 8.66
N THR A 62 -0.72 -8.83 9.27
CA THR A 62 -1.02 -9.11 10.67
C THR A 62 0.15 -8.64 11.53
N ILE A 63 -0.11 -7.75 12.47
CA ILE A 63 0.88 -7.26 13.42
C ILE A 63 0.60 -7.90 14.79
N ASP A 64 1.58 -8.62 15.31
CA ASP A 64 1.53 -9.20 16.64
C ASP A 64 2.21 -8.23 17.62
N VAL A 65 1.40 -7.60 18.47
CA VAL A 65 1.88 -6.70 19.53
C VAL A 65 1.69 -7.41 20.87
N GLU A 66 2.79 -7.97 21.39
CA GLU A 66 2.81 -8.62 22.70
C GLU A 66 1.76 -9.73 22.88
N GLY A 67 1.51 -10.52 21.82
CA GLY A 67 0.52 -11.61 21.79
C GLY A 67 -0.87 -11.20 21.33
N LYS A 68 -1.12 -9.91 21.07
CA LYS A 68 -2.37 -9.44 20.48
C LYS A 68 -2.18 -9.17 18.99
N GLN A 69 -2.95 -9.87 18.16
CA GLN A 69 -2.87 -9.75 16.72
C GLN A 69 -3.82 -8.68 16.20
N TYR A 70 -3.30 -7.81 15.35
CA TYR A 70 -4.06 -6.77 14.66
C TYR A 70 -3.95 -6.99 13.14
N ALA A 71 -5.09 -7.15 12.48
CA ALA A 71 -5.14 -7.07 11.03
C ALA A 71 -5.04 -5.59 10.63
N ALA A 72 -4.04 -5.22 9.87
CA ALA A 72 -3.78 -3.84 9.52
C ALA A 72 -3.41 -3.70 8.04
N LEU A 73 -3.68 -2.54 7.50
CA LEU A 73 -3.31 -2.09 6.16
C LEU A 73 -2.19 -1.06 6.27
N VAL A 74 -1.24 -1.13 5.36
CA VAL A 74 -0.16 -0.14 5.32
C VAL A 74 -0.68 1.14 4.69
N ARG A 75 -0.98 2.15 5.51
CA ARG A 75 -1.52 3.43 5.05
C ARG A 75 -0.45 4.32 4.44
N GLU A 76 0.70 4.43 5.13
CA GLU A 76 1.81 5.26 4.68
C GLU A 76 3.16 4.61 5.03
N LYS A 77 4.12 4.76 4.13
CA LYS A 77 5.51 4.35 4.30
C LYS A 77 6.42 5.56 4.09
N GLN A 78 7.01 6.05 5.15
CA GLN A 78 8.01 7.10 5.06
C GLN A 78 9.39 6.49 4.85
N ARG A 79 10.07 6.92 3.80
CA ARG A 79 11.39 6.41 3.43
C ARG A 79 12.43 7.53 3.44
N ASN A 80 13.61 7.23 3.93
CA ASN A 80 14.77 8.08 3.72
C ASN A 80 15.34 7.80 2.33
N TYR A 81 15.23 8.76 1.42
CA TYR A 81 15.66 8.60 0.02
C TYR A 81 17.18 8.48 -0.14
N ILE A 82 17.98 9.02 0.80
CA ILE A 82 19.44 8.95 0.75
C ILE A 82 19.92 7.56 1.18
N LYS A 83 19.35 7.01 2.25
CA LYS A 83 19.76 5.70 2.82
C LYS A 83 18.92 4.54 2.32
N GLY A 84 17.80 4.80 1.64
CA GLY A 84 16.87 3.78 1.17
C GLY A 84 16.03 3.09 2.27
N ASN A 85 16.23 3.42 3.55
CA ASN A 85 15.57 2.76 4.66
C ASN A 85 14.22 3.39 4.97
N LEU A 86 13.29 2.59 5.49
CA LEU A 86 12.06 3.10 6.09
C LEU A 86 12.38 3.89 7.37
N THR A 87 11.69 4.99 7.56
CA THR A 87 11.81 5.86 8.74
C THR A 87 10.58 5.81 9.64
N HIS A 88 9.42 5.55 9.07
CA HIS A 88 8.14 5.38 9.76
C HIS A 88 7.18 4.56 8.93
N VAL A 89 6.27 3.83 9.57
CA VAL A 89 5.16 3.13 8.92
C VAL A 89 3.89 3.36 9.70
N ASP A 90 2.84 3.77 8.99
CA ASP A 90 1.51 3.98 9.52
C ASP A 90 0.63 2.80 9.14
N LEU A 91 0.03 2.17 10.15
CA LEU A 91 -0.76 0.97 10.02
C LEU A 91 -2.19 1.27 10.45
N LEU A 92 -3.12 1.09 9.53
CA LEU A 92 -4.55 1.21 9.80
C LEU A 92 -5.11 -0.14 10.20
N ALA A 93 -5.49 -0.31 11.47
CA ALA A 93 -6.19 -1.49 11.94
C ALA A 93 -7.58 -1.56 11.32
N LEU A 94 -7.95 -2.72 10.80
CA LEU A 94 -9.17 -2.93 10.05
C LEU A 94 -10.11 -3.87 10.77
N ASP A 95 -11.40 -3.55 10.67
CA ASP A 95 -12.48 -4.47 10.92
C ASP A 95 -12.91 -5.10 9.60
N LEU A 96 -12.98 -6.43 9.55
CA LEU A 96 -13.31 -7.17 8.33
C LEU A 96 -14.74 -6.93 7.81
N THR A 97 -15.58 -6.33 8.65
CA THR A 97 -17.00 -6.06 8.37
C THR A 97 -17.26 -4.68 7.75
N GLU A 98 -16.30 -3.77 7.84
CA GLU A 98 -16.48 -2.39 7.36
C GLU A 98 -15.81 -2.19 5.98
N LYS A 99 -16.47 -1.38 5.13
CA LYS A 99 -15.87 -0.92 3.88
C LYS A 99 -14.75 0.07 4.16
N ILE A 100 -13.67 -0.08 3.44
CA ILE A 100 -12.49 0.77 3.53
C ILE A 100 -12.23 1.47 2.21
N ARG A 101 -11.68 2.69 2.29
CA ARG A 101 -11.19 3.44 1.13
C ARG A 101 -9.68 3.39 1.11
N THR A 102 -9.13 2.90 0.02
CA THR A 102 -7.68 2.81 -0.16
C THR A 102 -7.27 3.00 -1.60
N LYS A 103 -6.01 3.40 -1.81
CA LYS A 103 -5.42 3.54 -3.15
C LYS A 103 -4.79 2.23 -3.57
N VAL A 104 -5.26 1.68 -4.69
CA VAL A 104 -4.73 0.46 -5.31
C VAL A 104 -3.87 0.84 -6.50
N GLN A 105 -2.67 0.27 -6.60
CA GLN A 105 -1.73 0.55 -7.68
C GLN A 105 -2.22 -0.07 -9.00
N LEU A 106 -2.05 0.70 -10.09
CA LEU A 106 -2.27 0.25 -11.45
C LEU A 106 -1.00 -0.41 -11.99
N VAL A 107 -1.17 -1.56 -12.63
CA VAL A 107 -0.10 -2.24 -13.36
C VAL A 107 -0.49 -2.28 -14.83
N PHE A 108 0.27 -1.58 -15.65
CA PHE A 108 0.03 -1.54 -17.09
C PHE A 108 0.61 -2.79 -17.74
N THR A 109 -0.22 -3.50 -18.50
CA THR A 109 0.14 -4.73 -19.21
C THR A 109 -0.03 -4.54 -20.71
N GLY A 110 0.72 -5.31 -21.50
CA GLY A 110 0.71 -5.17 -22.96
C GLY A 110 1.66 -4.10 -23.47
N VAL A 111 1.62 -3.88 -24.77
CA VAL A 111 2.39 -2.85 -25.46
C VAL A 111 1.45 -2.11 -26.41
N ALA A 112 1.34 -0.80 -26.25
CA ALA A 112 0.54 0.05 -27.13
C ALA A 112 1.15 0.09 -28.54
N SER A 113 0.35 -0.20 -29.56
CA SER A 113 0.80 -0.11 -30.96
C SER A 113 1.24 1.31 -31.33
N ALA A 114 0.59 2.33 -30.75
CA ALA A 114 0.98 3.73 -30.94
C ALA A 114 2.45 4.01 -30.51
N VAL A 115 2.95 3.34 -29.49
CA VAL A 115 4.36 3.47 -29.05
C VAL A 115 5.30 2.77 -30.01
N LYS A 116 4.92 1.59 -30.53
CA LYS A 116 5.77 0.83 -31.47
C LYS A 116 5.83 1.47 -32.86
N ASP A 117 4.67 1.82 -33.42
CA ASP A 117 4.53 2.18 -34.82
C ASP A 117 4.80 3.68 -35.05
N PHE A 118 4.46 4.52 -34.09
CA PHE A 118 4.61 5.99 -34.21
C PHE A 118 5.64 6.59 -33.25
N SER A 119 6.41 5.76 -32.52
CA SER A 119 7.37 6.23 -31.50
C SER A 119 6.74 7.21 -30.48
N ALA A 120 5.44 7.04 -30.21
CA ALA A 120 4.70 7.89 -29.30
C ALA A 120 5.12 7.66 -27.84
N VAL A 121 4.95 8.67 -27.00
CA VAL A 121 5.23 8.57 -25.55
C VAL A 121 3.93 8.27 -24.80
N LEU A 122 3.92 7.18 -24.03
CA LEU A 122 2.80 6.85 -23.16
C LEU A 122 2.89 7.69 -21.86
N VAL A 123 1.85 8.47 -21.61
CA VAL A 123 1.77 9.31 -20.40
C VAL A 123 0.79 8.70 -19.42
N HIS A 124 1.30 8.27 -18.27
CA HIS A 124 0.47 7.79 -17.16
C HIS A 124 -0.03 8.98 -16.35
N ARG A 125 -1.29 9.33 -16.46
CA ARG A 125 -1.90 10.41 -15.69
C ARG A 125 -2.17 9.99 -14.24
N MET A 126 -2.46 8.69 -14.02
CA MET A 126 -2.75 8.10 -12.72
C MET A 126 -1.92 6.84 -12.55
N SER A 127 -1.34 6.64 -11.38
CA SER A 127 -0.58 5.44 -11.01
C SER A 127 -1.31 4.54 -10.02
N ALA A 128 -2.37 5.07 -9.40
CA ALA A 128 -3.22 4.35 -8.45
C ALA A 128 -4.65 4.87 -8.57
N LEU A 129 -5.64 4.03 -8.24
CA LEU A 129 -7.06 4.39 -8.15
C LEU A 129 -7.52 4.30 -6.70
N GLU A 130 -8.36 5.24 -6.29
CA GLU A 130 -9.04 5.17 -5.00
C GLU A 130 -10.28 4.32 -5.11
N VAL A 131 -10.32 3.23 -4.32
CA VAL A 131 -11.38 2.25 -4.33
C VAL A 131 -12.00 2.08 -2.94
N GLU A 132 -13.29 1.79 -2.92
CA GLU A 132 -14.04 1.42 -1.71
C GLU A 132 -14.48 -0.04 -1.82
N CYS A 133 -14.04 -0.88 -0.90
CA CYS A 133 -14.38 -2.30 -0.86
C CYS A 133 -14.27 -2.86 0.56
N LEU A 134 -14.69 -4.10 0.76
CA LEU A 134 -14.37 -4.85 1.98
C LEU A 134 -12.89 -5.26 1.98
N PRO A 135 -12.24 -5.38 3.16
CA PRO A 135 -10.84 -5.81 3.25
C PRO A 135 -10.57 -7.18 2.62
N THR A 136 -11.57 -8.06 2.60
CA THR A 136 -11.48 -9.39 1.98
C THR A 136 -11.43 -9.36 0.45
N ASP A 137 -12.06 -8.36 -0.14
CA ASP A 137 -12.21 -8.22 -1.59
C ASP A 137 -11.20 -7.23 -2.20
N LEU A 138 -10.30 -6.73 -1.37
CA LEU A 138 -9.30 -5.75 -1.78
C LEU A 138 -8.28 -6.36 -2.73
N PRO A 139 -8.18 -5.89 -3.99
CA PRO A 139 -7.17 -6.36 -4.92
C PRO A 139 -5.79 -5.76 -4.57
N GLU A 140 -4.74 -6.55 -4.68
CA GLU A 140 -3.38 -6.06 -4.47
C GLU A 140 -2.94 -5.08 -5.57
N ARG A 141 -3.40 -5.34 -6.80
CA ARG A 141 -3.09 -4.52 -7.98
C ARG A 141 -4.25 -4.62 -8.97
N ILE A 142 -4.42 -3.58 -9.76
CA ILE A 142 -5.38 -3.57 -10.87
C ILE A 142 -4.57 -3.57 -12.17
N SER A 143 -4.78 -4.58 -13.02
CA SER A 143 -4.11 -4.67 -14.32
C SER A 143 -4.90 -3.89 -15.36
N VAL A 144 -4.21 -3.02 -16.08
CA VAL A 144 -4.76 -2.22 -17.18
C VAL A 144 -4.08 -2.64 -18.47
N ASP A 145 -4.86 -3.14 -19.42
CA ASP A 145 -4.34 -3.48 -20.74
C ASP A 145 -4.24 -2.23 -21.62
N ILE A 146 -3.01 -1.87 -21.98
CA ILE A 146 -2.72 -0.74 -22.87
C ILE A 146 -2.63 -1.13 -24.35
N SER A 147 -2.82 -2.40 -24.70
CA SER A 147 -2.80 -2.88 -26.10
C SER A 147 -3.92 -2.26 -26.95
N SER A 148 -4.98 -1.79 -26.32
CA SER A 148 -6.11 -1.10 -26.95
C SER A 148 -5.74 0.26 -27.56
N ILE A 149 -4.62 0.86 -27.14
CA ILE A 149 -4.13 2.17 -27.62
C ILE A 149 -3.43 1.99 -28.96
N LYS A 150 -4.15 2.24 -30.06
CA LYS A 150 -3.66 2.05 -31.43
C LYS A 150 -3.10 3.32 -32.06
N GLU A 151 -3.64 4.49 -31.71
CA GLU A 151 -3.34 5.76 -32.33
C GLU A 151 -2.91 6.81 -31.31
N ILE A 152 -2.20 7.83 -31.78
CA ILE A 152 -1.80 8.99 -30.96
C ILE A 152 -3.07 9.76 -30.57
N GLY A 153 -3.19 10.07 -29.27
CA GLY A 153 -4.37 10.75 -28.71
C GLY A 153 -5.42 9.82 -28.13
N ASN A 154 -5.33 8.50 -28.36
CA ASN A 154 -6.20 7.55 -27.69
C ASN A 154 -5.82 7.42 -26.20
N SER A 155 -6.81 7.17 -25.35
CA SER A 155 -6.64 7.01 -23.91
C SER A 155 -7.51 5.88 -23.39
N VAL A 156 -7.05 5.21 -22.34
CA VAL A 156 -7.85 4.26 -21.55
C VAL A 156 -8.42 5.03 -20.38
N ARG A 157 -9.73 4.97 -20.19
CA ARG A 157 -10.44 5.64 -19.10
C ARG A 157 -10.69 4.66 -17.97
N VAL A 158 -10.96 5.20 -16.78
CA VAL A 158 -11.18 4.41 -15.55
C VAL A 158 -12.35 3.42 -15.72
N HIS A 159 -13.43 3.82 -16.39
CA HIS A 159 -14.58 2.96 -16.61
C HIS A 159 -14.34 1.80 -17.61
N ASP A 160 -13.27 1.88 -18.42
CA ASP A 160 -12.89 0.80 -19.36
C ASP A 160 -12.10 -0.32 -18.65
N ILE A 161 -11.67 -0.08 -17.38
CA ILE A 161 -10.83 -1.02 -16.65
C ILE A 161 -11.72 -2.10 -16.02
N PRO A 162 -11.44 -3.38 -16.27
CA PRO A 162 -12.19 -4.47 -15.64
C PRO A 162 -11.93 -4.50 -14.13
N MET A 163 -12.96 -4.19 -13.34
CA MET A 163 -12.87 -4.22 -11.89
C MET A 163 -13.29 -5.59 -11.33
N PRO A 164 -12.59 -6.12 -10.33
CA PRO A 164 -13.06 -7.29 -9.60
C PRO A 164 -14.35 -6.97 -8.82
N GLY A 165 -15.29 -7.89 -8.85
CA GLY A 165 -16.73 -7.79 -8.55
C GLY A 165 -17.28 -6.86 -7.47
N ASN A 166 -16.61 -6.68 -6.30
CA ASN A 166 -17.17 -5.92 -5.17
C ASN A 166 -16.40 -4.62 -4.88
N VAL A 167 -15.70 -4.10 -5.86
CA VAL A 167 -14.88 -2.89 -5.73
C VAL A 167 -15.60 -1.71 -6.38
N THR A 168 -15.84 -0.67 -5.62
CA THR A 168 -16.40 0.60 -6.13
C THR A 168 -15.28 1.61 -6.30
N VAL A 169 -15.14 2.16 -7.50
CA VAL A 169 -14.17 3.24 -7.77
C VAL A 169 -14.77 4.56 -7.36
N MET A 170 -13.98 5.39 -6.69
CA MET A 170 -14.40 6.70 -6.17
C MET A 170 -13.92 7.86 -7.04
N GLU A 171 -13.07 7.59 -8.03
CA GLU A 171 -12.53 8.58 -8.98
C GLU A 171 -13.11 8.32 -10.38
N ASP A 172 -13.48 9.40 -11.08
CA ASP A 172 -13.95 9.39 -12.49
C ASP A 172 -12.80 9.62 -13.48
#